data_1a73d3c3cc7b497defecb5b4919c6f7a
#
_entry.id   1a73d3c3cc7b497defecb5b4919c6f7a
#
_cell.length_a   1.000
_cell.length_b   1.000
_cell.length_c   1.000
_cell.angle_alpha   90.00
_cell.angle_beta   90.00
_cell.angle_gamma   90.00
#
_symmetry.space_group_name_H-M   'P 1'
#
loop_
_entity.id
_entity.type
_entity.pdbx_description
1 polymer ?
#
loop_
_entity_poly.entity_id
_entity_poly.type
_entity_poly.pdbx_seq_one_letter_code
_entity_poly.pdbx_strand_id
1 'polypeptide(L)'
;TKMSLLRSKKMADMLAEYLGDKKLEDFPIPFRCVATELYSGKLHVFEKGNAVKAIQASSTIPAVFRPVKTDEMMFVDGGCLCRVPVQVVKNMGADVVVAVDVLKNAGEPVEKVGNIIELVLRVFDIMDTNQTELWRNSEGGLCDLLIEPEMKGMSQYLIKDLDKAYAEGYAAGKENAEKIKELLR
;
A
#
# COMPACT_ATOMS: atom_id res chain seq x y z
N THR A 1 -2.95 -17.55 21.98
CA THR A 1 -2.54 -17.78 20.60
C THR A 1 -1.86 -16.53 20.07
N LYS A 2 -0.58 -16.62 19.67
CA LYS A 2 0.15 -15.48 19.11
C LYS A 2 -0.39 -15.25 17.69
N MET A 3 -1.04 -14.11 17.44
CA MET A 3 -1.66 -13.76 16.17
C MET A 3 -0.66 -13.35 15.07
N SER A 4 0.61 -13.20 15.37
CA SER A 4 1.63 -12.81 14.38
C SER A 4 3.03 -13.16 14.85
N LEU A 5 3.97 -13.22 13.92
CA LEU A 5 5.37 -13.51 14.18
C LEU A 5 6.16 -12.28 14.64
N LEU A 6 5.91 -11.11 14.05
CA LEU A 6 6.67 -9.90 14.29
C LEU A 6 5.84 -8.82 15.00
N ARG A 7 6.51 -8.09 15.91
CA ARG A 7 5.94 -6.85 16.45
C ARG A 7 6.26 -5.70 15.49
N SER A 8 5.24 -4.98 15.06
CA SER A 8 5.39 -3.77 14.25
C SER A 8 6.01 -2.58 15.02
N LYS A 9 6.50 -2.82 16.25
CA LYS A 9 7.10 -1.78 17.10
C LYS A 9 8.29 -1.10 16.43
N LYS A 10 9.20 -1.87 15.83
CA LYS A 10 10.37 -1.28 15.13
C LYS A 10 9.97 -0.33 14.01
N MET A 11 8.92 -0.67 13.27
CA MET A 11 8.36 0.21 12.23
C MET A 11 7.75 1.46 12.86
N ALA A 12 6.99 1.32 13.94
CA ALA A 12 6.44 2.47 14.67
C ALA A 12 7.53 3.37 15.26
N ASP A 13 8.58 2.79 15.85
CA ASP A 13 9.71 3.54 16.40
C ASP A 13 10.44 4.32 15.30
N MET A 14 10.70 3.69 14.15
CA MET A 14 11.30 4.35 12.97
C MET A 14 10.40 5.48 12.45
N LEU A 15 9.12 5.24 12.30
CA LEU A 15 8.18 6.27 11.86
C LEU A 15 8.12 7.45 12.86
N ALA A 16 8.18 7.17 14.15
CA ALA A 16 8.18 8.19 15.20
C ALA A 16 9.46 9.05 15.18
N GLU A 17 10.60 8.47 14.80
CA GLU A 17 11.86 9.21 14.64
C GLU A 17 11.75 10.28 13.55
N TYR A 18 11.05 10.00 12.43
CA TYR A 18 10.89 10.96 11.32
C TYR A 18 9.69 11.88 11.47
N LEU A 19 8.60 11.40 12.05
CA LEU A 19 7.33 12.10 12.08
C LEU A 19 7.03 12.75 13.44
N GLY A 20 7.65 12.26 14.53
CA GLY A 20 7.32 12.72 15.88
C GLY A 20 5.83 12.52 16.20
N ASP A 21 5.23 13.54 16.78
CA ASP A 21 3.81 13.57 17.17
C ASP A 21 2.90 14.18 16.10
N LYS A 22 3.38 14.32 14.86
CA LYS A 22 2.60 14.93 13.76
C LYS A 22 1.28 14.21 13.56
N LYS A 23 0.25 14.99 13.27
CA LYS A 23 -1.05 14.50 12.83
C LYS A 23 -1.14 14.56 11.31
N LEU A 24 -2.00 13.73 10.71
CA LEU A 24 -2.19 13.70 9.25
C LEU A 24 -2.66 15.05 8.70
N GLU A 25 -3.54 15.72 9.43
CA GLU A 25 -4.08 17.03 9.08
C GLU A 25 -3.07 18.18 9.14
N ASP A 26 -1.91 17.96 9.78
CA ASP A 26 -0.84 18.95 9.91
C ASP A 26 0.18 18.91 8.76
N PHE A 27 0.05 17.95 7.84
CA PHE A 27 0.96 17.88 6.70
C PHE A 27 0.72 19.02 5.70
N PRO A 28 1.80 19.64 5.17
CA PRO A 28 1.67 20.74 4.21
C PRO A 28 1.07 20.31 2.87
N ILE A 29 1.25 19.04 2.50
CA ILE A 29 0.57 18.39 1.37
C ILE A 29 -0.50 17.48 1.95
N PRO A 30 -1.78 17.61 1.54
CA PRO A 30 -2.84 16.73 2.03
C PRO A 30 -2.47 15.26 1.87
N PHE A 31 -2.51 14.52 2.97
CA PHE A 31 -2.11 13.12 3.00
C PHE A 31 -3.20 12.26 3.64
N ARG A 32 -3.49 11.14 3.01
CA ARG A 32 -4.36 10.09 3.55
C ARG A 32 -3.72 8.73 3.35
N CYS A 33 -4.04 7.80 4.22
CA CYS A 33 -3.71 6.40 4.02
C CYS A 33 -4.92 5.52 4.35
N VAL A 34 -4.90 4.30 3.80
CA VAL A 34 -6.01 3.37 3.93
C VAL A 34 -5.59 2.14 4.73
N ALA A 35 -6.51 1.57 5.49
CA ALA A 35 -6.33 0.29 6.16
C ALA A 35 -7.61 -0.53 6.09
N THR A 36 -7.49 -1.83 6.27
CA THR A 36 -8.63 -2.73 6.38
C THR A 36 -9.04 -2.85 7.84
N GLU A 37 -10.26 -2.46 8.17
CA GLU A 37 -10.83 -2.65 9.50
C GLU A 37 -11.40 -4.06 9.63
N LEU A 38 -10.85 -4.86 10.57
CA LEU A 38 -11.09 -6.30 10.64
C LEU A 38 -12.46 -6.70 11.19
N TYR A 39 -13.10 -5.88 12.03
CA TYR A 39 -14.39 -6.23 12.61
C TYR A 39 -15.54 -6.01 11.63
N SER A 40 -15.48 -4.94 10.84
CA SER A 40 -16.48 -4.61 9.83
C SER A 40 -16.17 -5.17 8.44
N GLY A 41 -14.90 -5.53 8.18
CA GLY A 41 -14.43 -5.91 6.85
C GLY A 41 -14.43 -4.77 5.84
N LYS A 42 -14.37 -3.51 6.30
CA LYS A 42 -14.46 -2.33 5.44
C LYS A 42 -13.11 -1.60 5.33
N LEU A 43 -12.95 -0.90 4.20
CA LEU A 43 -11.86 0.03 4.02
C LEU A 43 -12.04 1.23 4.96
N HIS A 44 -10.99 1.54 5.70
CA HIS A 44 -10.93 2.73 6.56
C HIS A 44 -9.92 3.71 5.98
N VAL A 45 -10.35 4.95 5.79
CA VAL A 45 -9.49 6.04 5.32
C VAL A 45 -9.08 6.89 6.51
N PHE A 46 -7.79 6.92 6.82
CA PHE A 46 -7.24 7.82 7.82
C PHE A 46 -7.05 9.21 7.22
N GLU A 47 -7.79 10.16 7.71
CA GLU A 47 -7.76 11.57 7.29
C GLU A 47 -7.16 12.49 8.34
N LYS A 48 -7.24 12.08 9.60
CA LYS A 48 -6.83 12.87 10.78
C LYS A 48 -6.22 11.97 11.85
N GLY A 49 -5.56 12.61 12.82
CA GLY A 49 -5.00 11.96 13.98
C GLY A 49 -3.54 11.57 13.79
N ASN A 50 -3.01 10.77 14.71
CA ASN A 50 -1.59 10.45 14.77
C ASN A 50 -1.09 9.75 13.50
N ALA A 51 -0.15 10.38 12.78
CA ALA A 51 0.39 9.92 11.52
C ALA A 51 1.12 8.57 11.66
N VAL A 52 1.88 8.37 12.73
CA VAL A 52 2.62 7.11 12.98
C VAL A 52 1.64 5.94 13.06
N LYS A 53 0.56 6.09 13.84
CA LYS A 53 -0.45 5.02 14.00
C LYS A 53 -1.18 4.72 12.70
N ALA A 54 -1.54 5.75 11.94
CA ALA A 54 -2.25 5.60 10.67
C ALA A 54 -1.38 4.88 9.63
N ILE A 55 -0.13 5.31 9.46
CA ILE A 55 0.82 4.71 8.52
C ILE A 55 1.18 3.27 8.96
N GLN A 56 1.37 3.05 10.27
CA GLN A 56 1.59 1.71 10.80
C GLN A 56 0.40 0.78 10.48
N ALA A 57 -0.83 1.23 10.67
CA ALA A 57 -2.03 0.46 10.36
C ALA A 57 -2.08 0.12 8.86
N SER A 58 -1.83 1.11 8.00
CA SER A 58 -1.81 0.98 6.54
C SER A 58 -0.76 -0.01 6.02
N SER A 59 0.34 -0.21 6.76
CA SER A 59 1.47 -1.07 6.37
C SER A 59 1.56 -2.37 7.18
N THR A 60 0.51 -2.73 7.90
CA THR A 60 0.47 -3.92 8.76
C THR A 60 0.05 -5.16 7.97
N ILE A 61 1.01 -5.79 7.28
CA ILE A 61 0.79 -6.99 6.47
C ILE A 61 0.24 -8.14 7.34
N PRO A 62 -0.92 -8.72 6.97
CA PRO A 62 -1.49 -9.86 7.68
C PRO A 62 -0.53 -11.05 7.75
N ALA A 63 -0.59 -11.83 8.82
CA ALA A 63 0.31 -12.94 9.15
C ALA A 63 1.79 -12.55 9.43
N VAL A 64 2.27 -11.40 8.93
CA VAL A 64 3.63 -10.88 9.20
C VAL A 64 3.63 -10.03 10.47
N PHE A 65 2.74 -9.05 10.55
CA PHE A 65 2.66 -8.12 11.68
C PHE A 65 1.39 -8.33 12.52
N ARG A 66 1.46 -7.90 13.78
CA ARG A 66 0.26 -7.84 14.62
C ARG A 66 -0.64 -6.71 14.17
N PRO A 67 -1.96 -6.94 14.06
CA PRO A 67 -2.90 -5.88 13.78
C PRO A 67 -2.75 -4.69 14.73
N VAL A 68 -2.92 -3.49 14.21
CA VAL A 68 -2.96 -2.27 15.00
C VAL A 68 -4.34 -2.14 15.62
N LYS A 69 -4.36 -1.99 16.96
CA LYS A 69 -5.62 -1.86 17.71
C LYS A 69 -5.82 -0.44 18.21
N THR A 70 -7.06 0.00 18.13
CA THR A 70 -7.65 1.06 18.94
C THR A 70 -8.65 0.44 19.92
N ASP A 71 -9.32 1.25 20.74
CA ASP A 71 -10.28 0.75 21.72
C ASP A 71 -11.45 0.00 21.04
N GLU A 72 -11.88 0.43 19.86
CA GLU A 72 -13.06 -0.08 19.16
C GLU A 72 -12.75 -0.80 17.84
N MET A 73 -11.56 -0.61 17.25
CA MET A 73 -11.23 -1.07 15.90
C MET A 73 -9.92 -1.84 15.86
N MET A 74 -9.79 -2.70 14.86
CA MET A 74 -8.57 -3.46 14.60
C MET A 74 -8.21 -3.38 13.11
N PHE A 75 -6.98 -2.97 12.81
CA PHE A 75 -6.53 -2.67 11.47
C PHE A 75 -5.41 -3.58 10.98
N VAL A 76 -5.48 -3.90 9.71
CA VAL A 76 -4.39 -4.48 8.91
C VAL A 76 -4.21 -3.67 7.63
N ASP A 77 -3.23 -4.04 6.81
CA ASP A 77 -2.85 -3.39 5.56
C ASP A 77 -4.05 -3.04 4.68
N GLY A 78 -4.04 -1.84 4.14
CA GLY A 78 -5.09 -1.37 3.23
C GLY A 78 -5.13 -2.12 1.90
N GLY A 79 -3.99 -2.68 1.48
CA GLY A 79 -3.87 -3.49 0.27
C GLY A 79 -4.79 -4.71 0.26
N CYS A 80 -5.25 -5.19 1.42
CA CYS A 80 -6.24 -6.27 1.48
C CYS A 80 -7.57 -5.92 0.77
N LEU A 81 -7.92 -4.63 0.69
CA LEU A 81 -9.15 -4.15 0.05
C LEU A 81 -8.91 -3.13 -1.06
N CYS A 82 -7.82 -2.37 -0.99
CA CYS A 82 -7.55 -1.29 -1.92
C CYS A 82 -6.04 -1.03 -2.02
N ARG A 83 -5.38 -1.69 -2.95
CA ARG A 83 -3.94 -1.56 -3.18
C ARG A 83 -3.56 -0.19 -3.73
N VAL A 84 -4.33 0.31 -4.68
CA VAL A 84 -4.10 1.60 -5.33
C VAL A 84 -5.30 2.52 -5.07
N PRO A 85 -5.26 3.39 -4.04
CA PRO A 85 -6.43 4.11 -3.53
C PRO A 85 -6.78 5.36 -4.36
N VAL A 86 -6.95 5.22 -5.67
CA VAL A 86 -7.23 6.32 -6.62
C VAL A 86 -8.51 7.07 -6.27
N GLN A 87 -9.58 6.34 -5.90
CA GLN A 87 -10.84 6.98 -5.53
C GLN A 87 -10.70 7.87 -4.28
N VAL A 88 -9.83 7.48 -3.34
CA VAL A 88 -9.56 8.30 -2.15
C VAL A 88 -8.93 9.63 -2.55
N VAL A 89 -7.96 9.62 -3.47
CA VAL A 89 -7.29 10.83 -3.97
C VAL A 89 -8.28 11.72 -4.75
N LYS A 90 -9.13 11.14 -5.59
CA LYS A 90 -10.21 11.90 -6.27
C LYS A 90 -11.16 12.56 -5.28
N ASN A 91 -11.55 11.85 -4.23
CA ASN A 91 -12.40 12.40 -3.17
C ASN A 91 -11.70 13.50 -2.34
N MET A 92 -10.37 13.61 -2.41
CA MET A 92 -9.62 14.74 -1.85
C MET A 92 -9.67 15.99 -2.74
N GLY A 93 -10.25 15.91 -3.94
CA GLY A 93 -10.40 17.03 -4.87
C GLY A 93 -9.23 17.16 -5.86
N ALA A 94 -8.50 16.08 -6.15
CA ALA A 94 -7.45 16.11 -7.15
C ALA A 94 -8.05 16.16 -8.57
N ASP A 95 -7.61 17.14 -9.38
CA ASP A 95 -8.00 17.28 -10.79
C ASP A 95 -7.28 16.27 -11.67
N VAL A 96 -6.02 15.96 -11.34
CA VAL A 96 -5.18 14.98 -12.03
C VAL A 96 -4.68 13.94 -11.03
N VAL A 97 -4.85 12.67 -11.35
CA VAL A 97 -4.43 11.56 -10.50
C VAL A 97 -3.40 10.70 -11.23
N VAL A 98 -2.18 10.67 -10.70
CA VAL A 98 -1.13 9.75 -11.12
C VAL A 98 -1.05 8.62 -10.10
N ALA A 99 -1.26 7.40 -10.54
CA ALA A 99 -1.18 6.21 -9.70
C ALA A 99 0.12 5.45 -9.98
N VAL A 100 0.70 4.84 -8.94
CA VAL A 100 1.88 3.97 -9.07
C VAL A 100 1.54 2.60 -8.47
N ASP A 101 1.55 1.55 -9.29
CA ASP A 101 1.34 0.17 -8.87
C ASP A 101 2.66 -0.60 -8.86
N VAL A 102 3.23 -0.79 -7.67
CA VAL A 102 4.50 -1.50 -7.49
C VAL A 102 4.34 -3.02 -7.33
N LEU A 103 3.11 -3.54 -7.34
CA LEU A 103 2.81 -4.95 -7.13
C LEU A 103 2.22 -5.64 -8.37
N LYS A 104 2.40 -5.06 -9.55
CA LYS A 104 1.94 -5.65 -10.83
C LYS A 104 2.31 -7.12 -10.98
N ASN A 105 3.50 -7.50 -10.53
CA ASN A 105 4.04 -8.86 -10.66
C ASN A 105 3.75 -9.77 -9.44
N ALA A 106 3.05 -9.32 -8.41
CA ALA A 106 2.83 -10.09 -7.18
C ALA A 106 2.04 -11.39 -7.42
N GLY A 107 1.12 -11.40 -8.39
CA GLY A 107 0.32 -12.57 -8.77
C GLY A 107 1.01 -13.59 -9.67
N GLU A 108 2.23 -13.31 -10.18
CA GLU A 108 2.93 -14.22 -11.08
C GLU A 108 3.16 -15.61 -10.48
N PRO A 109 3.23 -16.68 -11.33
CA PRO A 109 3.44 -18.04 -10.84
C PRO A 109 4.70 -18.19 -9.99
N VAL A 110 4.63 -18.98 -8.94
CA VAL A 110 5.76 -19.35 -8.07
C VAL A 110 6.02 -20.84 -8.17
N GLU A 111 7.28 -21.27 -8.02
CA GLU A 111 7.65 -22.69 -8.15
C GLU A 111 7.11 -23.54 -6.99
N LYS A 112 7.06 -22.99 -5.77
CA LYS A 112 6.57 -23.69 -4.59
C LYS A 112 6.11 -22.74 -3.50
N VAL A 113 5.30 -23.28 -2.59
CA VAL A 113 4.90 -22.66 -1.32
C VAL A 113 5.37 -23.59 -0.19
N GLY A 114 6.30 -23.12 0.64
CA GLY A 114 7.04 -23.97 1.57
C GLY A 114 6.44 -24.08 2.97
N ASN A 115 5.64 -23.09 3.41
CA ASN A 115 5.08 -23.05 4.76
C ASN A 115 3.75 -22.27 4.82
N ILE A 116 3.09 -22.35 5.97
CA ILE A 116 1.77 -21.75 6.17
C ILE A 116 1.74 -20.22 5.99
N ILE A 117 2.83 -19.53 6.31
CA ILE A 117 2.91 -18.09 6.16
C ILE A 117 3.03 -17.74 4.68
N GLU A 118 3.90 -18.42 3.95
CA GLU A 118 4.02 -18.27 2.51
C GLU A 118 2.70 -18.60 1.79
N LEU A 119 1.98 -19.63 2.27
CA LEU A 119 0.65 -19.96 1.75
C LEU A 119 -0.33 -18.77 1.94
N VAL A 120 -0.40 -18.23 3.14
CA VAL A 120 -1.31 -17.09 3.43
C VAL A 120 -0.92 -15.87 2.59
N LEU A 121 0.36 -15.51 2.54
CA LEU A 121 0.83 -14.39 1.73
C LEU A 121 0.55 -14.61 0.24
N ARG A 122 0.75 -15.84 -0.26
CA ARG A 122 0.46 -16.18 -1.66
C ARG A 122 -1.02 -16.06 -2.00
N VAL A 123 -1.90 -16.47 -1.09
CA VAL A 123 -3.35 -16.31 -1.26
C VAL A 123 -3.71 -14.81 -1.32
N PHE A 124 -3.11 -13.98 -0.47
CA PHE A 124 -3.29 -12.52 -0.54
C PHE A 124 -2.80 -11.95 -1.88
N ASP A 125 -1.61 -12.33 -2.35
CA ASP A 125 -1.07 -11.86 -3.64
C ASP A 125 -2.00 -12.19 -4.80
N ILE A 126 -2.55 -13.41 -4.82
CA ILE A 126 -3.50 -13.85 -5.86
C ILE A 126 -4.80 -13.04 -5.78
N MET A 127 -5.38 -12.89 -4.60
CA MET A 127 -6.64 -12.14 -4.40
C MET A 127 -6.47 -10.67 -4.77
N ASP A 128 -5.38 -10.06 -4.32
CA ASP A 128 -5.05 -8.66 -4.57
C ASP A 128 -4.81 -8.39 -6.06
N THR A 129 -4.06 -9.26 -6.74
CA THR A 129 -3.85 -9.15 -8.18
C THR A 129 -5.17 -9.22 -8.95
N ASN A 130 -6.03 -10.20 -8.65
CA ASN A 130 -7.34 -10.30 -9.30
C ASN A 130 -8.22 -9.08 -9.02
N GLN A 131 -8.23 -8.58 -7.79
CA GLN A 131 -8.98 -7.37 -7.43
C GLN A 131 -8.47 -6.14 -8.20
N THR A 132 -7.15 -6.01 -8.34
CA THR A 132 -6.54 -4.89 -9.06
C THR A 132 -6.80 -4.98 -10.56
N GLU A 133 -6.79 -6.16 -11.14
CA GLU A 133 -7.18 -6.37 -12.55
C GLU A 133 -8.65 -6.02 -12.81
N LEU A 134 -9.55 -6.41 -11.91
CA LEU A 134 -10.96 -6.02 -11.99
C LEU A 134 -11.11 -4.49 -11.90
N TRP A 135 -10.37 -3.84 -11.00
CA TRP A 135 -10.35 -2.39 -10.89
C TRP A 135 -9.82 -1.72 -12.18
N ARG A 136 -8.75 -2.23 -12.79
CA ARG A 136 -8.22 -1.71 -14.07
C ARG A 136 -9.21 -1.82 -15.22
N ASN A 137 -9.96 -2.90 -15.26
CA ASN A 137 -10.92 -3.21 -16.31
C ASN A 137 -12.30 -2.59 -16.08
N SER A 138 -12.58 -2.08 -14.88
CA SER A 138 -13.82 -1.36 -14.61
C SER A 138 -13.81 -0.01 -15.32
N GLU A 139 -14.98 0.44 -15.78
CA GLU A 139 -15.17 1.69 -16.50
C GLU A 139 -14.50 2.87 -15.78
N GLY A 140 -13.46 3.34 -16.37
CA GLY A 140 -12.67 4.41 -15.86
C GLY A 140 -11.71 3.95 -14.77
N GLY A 141 -10.63 3.26 -15.14
CA GLY A 141 -9.41 3.37 -14.36
C GLY A 141 -9.31 4.82 -13.94
N LEU A 142 -9.63 5.10 -12.66
CA LEU A 142 -9.94 6.46 -12.20
C LEU A 142 -8.69 7.35 -12.14
N CYS A 143 -7.52 6.87 -12.55
CA CYS A 143 -6.31 7.66 -12.69
C CYS A 143 -6.09 8.11 -14.14
N ASP A 144 -5.52 9.28 -14.27
CA ASP A 144 -5.16 9.86 -15.56
C ASP A 144 -3.86 9.25 -16.12
N LEU A 145 -3.01 8.74 -15.22
CA LEU A 145 -1.81 7.99 -15.55
C LEU A 145 -1.55 6.88 -14.53
N LEU A 146 -1.37 5.65 -15.02
CA LEU A 146 -0.90 4.52 -14.21
C LEU A 146 0.56 4.21 -14.57
N ILE A 147 1.43 4.25 -13.57
CA ILE A 147 2.85 3.89 -13.68
C ILE A 147 3.05 2.54 -13.01
N GLU A 148 3.66 1.60 -13.72
CA GLU A 148 3.90 0.23 -13.23
C GLU A 148 5.39 -0.11 -13.38
N PRO A 149 6.22 0.20 -12.37
CA PRO A 149 7.63 -0.18 -12.37
C PRO A 149 7.81 -1.69 -12.52
N GLU A 150 8.85 -2.14 -13.21
CA GLU A 150 9.12 -3.56 -13.41
C GLU A 150 9.72 -4.19 -12.14
N MET A 151 8.90 -4.85 -11.34
CA MET A 151 9.28 -5.46 -10.07
C MET A 151 9.50 -6.98 -10.17
N LYS A 152 9.62 -7.53 -11.39
CA LYS A 152 9.76 -8.97 -11.61
C LYS A 152 10.95 -9.58 -10.87
N GLY A 153 10.69 -10.67 -10.17
CA GLY A 153 11.68 -11.40 -9.38
C GLY A 153 12.07 -10.71 -8.07
N MET A 154 11.44 -9.60 -7.71
CA MET A 154 11.59 -8.95 -6.40
C MET A 154 10.46 -9.35 -5.46
N SER A 155 10.80 -9.58 -4.19
CA SER A 155 9.81 -9.91 -3.16
C SER A 155 9.40 -8.65 -2.41
N GLN A 156 8.11 -8.38 -2.32
CA GLN A 156 7.56 -7.31 -1.48
C GLN A 156 7.76 -7.55 0.03
N TYR A 157 8.15 -8.76 0.42
CA TYR A 157 8.34 -9.15 1.82
C TYR A 157 9.80 -9.17 2.26
N LEU A 158 10.76 -8.98 1.32
CA LEU A 158 12.19 -9.06 1.58
C LEU A 158 12.89 -7.76 1.22
N ILE A 159 13.73 -7.27 2.12
CA ILE A 159 14.47 -6.00 1.95
C ILE A 159 15.74 -6.13 1.10
N LYS A 160 16.09 -7.32 0.64
CA LYS A 160 17.34 -7.55 -0.11
C LYS A 160 17.41 -6.87 -1.47
N ASP A 161 16.26 -6.53 -2.06
CA ASP A 161 16.16 -5.98 -3.42
C ASP A 161 15.85 -4.47 -3.43
N LEU A 162 16.07 -3.75 -2.30
CA LEU A 162 15.69 -2.33 -2.17
C LEU A 162 16.35 -1.42 -3.21
N ASP A 163 17.67 -1.58 -3.45
CA ASP A 163 18.38 -0.75 -4.42
C ASP A 163 17.86 -0.98 -5.85
N LYS A 164 17.53 -2.23 -6.18
CA LYS A 164 16.94 -2.56 -7.47
C LYS A 164 15.52 -1.98 -7.60
N ALA A 165 14.70 -2.14 -6.57
CA ALA A 165 13.35 -1.57 -6.55
C ALA A 165 13.37 -0.03 -6.68
N TYR A 166 14.33 0.63 -6.02
CA TYR A 166 14.54 2.06 -6.15
C TYR A 166 14.90 2.45 -7.60
N ALA A 167 15.85 1.72 -8.22
CA ALA A 167 16.29 2.01 -9.59
C ALA A 167 15.13 1.86 -10.61
N GLU A 168 14.33 0.79 -10.48
CA GLU A 168 13.16 0.56 -11.35
C GLU A 168 12.08 1.65 -11.15
N GLY A 169 11.80 2.03 -9.91
CA GLY A 169 10.86 3.10 -9.61
C GLY A 169 11.32 4.45 -10.16
N TYR A 170 12.62 4.75 -10.02
CA TYR A 170 13.21 5.97 -10.56
C TYR A 170 13.16 6.01 -12.09
N ALA A 171 13.49 4.90 -12.76
CA ALA A 171 13.44 4.80 -14.21
C ALA A 171 12.00 4.99 -14.73
N ALA A 172 11.03 4.30 -14.12
CA ALA A 172 9.61 4.43 -14.48
C ALA A 172 9.10 5.87 -14.28
N GLY A 173 9.46 6.53 -13.17
CA GLY A 173 9.10 7.92 -12.94
C GLY A 173 9.71 8.87 -13.98
N LYS A 174 10.98 8.67 -14.33
CA LYS A 174 11.68 9.47 -15.35
C LYS A 174 11.08 9.30 -16.75
N GLU A 175 10.75 8.08 -17.13
CA GLU A 175 10.12 7.76 -18.42
C GLU A 175 8.74 8.44 -18.57
N ASN A 176 7.99 8.56 -17.49
CA ASN A 176 6.65 9.15 -17.51
C ASN A 176 6.64 10.65 -17.17
N ALA A 177 7.79 11.29 -16.93
CA ALA A 177 7.88 12.69 -16.49
C ALA A 177 7.24 13.68 -17.49
N GLU A 178 7.41 13.49 -18.78
CA GLU A 178 6.83 14.37 -19.80
C GLU A 178 5.30 14.19 -19.87
N LYS A 179 4.79 12.95 -19.79
CA LYS A 179 3.35 12.69 -19.72
C LYS A 179 2.70 13.36 -18.52
N ILE A 180 3.36 13.32 -17.35
CA ILE A 180 2.88 14.02 -16.15
C ILE A 180 2.79 15.53 -16.39
N LYS A 181 3.82 16.12 -17.01
CA LYS A 181 3.82 17.56 -17.35
C LYS A 181 2.71 17.93 -18.35
N GLU A 182 2.39 17.05 -19.29
CA GLU A 182 1.30 17.25 -20.25
C GLU A 182 -0.07 17.24 -19.57
N LEU A 183 -0.29 16.37 -18.60
CA LEU A 183 -1.53 16.31 -17.82
C LEU A 183 -1.77 17.54 -16.94
N LEU A 184 -0.73 18.31 -16.63
CA LEU A 184 -0.80 19.52 -15.79
C LEU A 184 -0.92 20.82 -16.57
N ARG A 185 -1.00 20.77 -17.92
CA ARG A 185 -1.18 21.95 -18.81
C ARG A 185 -2.64 22.20 -19.10
#